data_84c4631a736150b51f55762d314ce90d
#
_entry.id   84c4631a736150b51f55762d314ce90d
#
_cell.length_a   1.000
_cell.length_b   1.000
_cell.length_c   1.000
_cell.angle_alpha   90.00
_cell.angle_beta   90.00
_cell.angle_gamma   90.00
#
_symmetry.space_group_name_H-M   'P 1'
#
loop_
_entity.id
_entity.type
_entity.pdbx_description
1 polymer ?
#
loop_
_entity_poly.entity_id
_entity_poly.type
_entity_poly.pdbx_seq_one_letter_code
_entity_poly.pdbx_strand_id
1 'polypeptide(L)'
;MKIVICSGGFDPIHSGHIAYFRSAKRLGDTLVVGVNSDAWLTRKKSKPFMNFNERFEIVQSIKYVDYVMSFNDDDDSAILLIDNVKKAWPQDEIIFANGGDRNTSNNREAEVKGVTFAFGVGGSHKMNSSSEILKSWNN
;
A
#
# COMPACT_ATOMS: atom_id res chain seq x y z
N MET A 1 2.77 18.38 -9.65
CA MET A 1 2.16 17.83 -8.41
C MET A 1 3.09 16.79 -7.80
N LYS A 2 2.82 16.44 -6.56
CA LYS A 2 3.46 15.32 -5.91
C LYS A 2 2.45 14.19 -5.80
N ILE A 3 2.76 13.05 -6.40
CA ILE A 3 1.91 11.85 -6.39
C ILE A 3 2.50 10.88 -5.37
N VAL A 4 1.72 10.53 -4.36
CA VAL A 4 2.15 9.61 -3.30
C VAL A 4 1.54 8.25 -3.56
N ILE A 5 2.33 7.20 -3.43
CA ILE A 5 1.89 5.82 -3.65
C ILE A 5 1.97 5.05 -2.33
N CYS A 6 0.88 4.37 -1.99
CA CYS A 6 0.85 3.36 -0.94
C CYS A 6 0.48 2.02 -1.58
N SER A 7 0.88 0.92 -0.97
CA SER A 7 0.49 -0.41 -1.42
C SER A 7 0.27 -1.34 -0.24
N GLY A 8 -0.52 -2.37 -0.44
CA GLY A 8 -0.74 -3.38 0.59
C GLY A 8 -1.86 -4.34 0.26
N GLY A 9 -2.01 -5.36 1.10
CA GLY A 9 -3.08 -6.34 0.99
C GLY A 9 -4.38 -5.86 1.61
N PHE A 10 -4.30 -5.14 2.73
CA PHE A 10 -5.47 -4.58 3.43
C PHE A 10 -6.51 -5.68 3.75
N ASP A 11 -6.07 -6.75 4.40
CA ASP A 11 -6.88 -7.96 4.54
C ASP A 11 -6.80 -8.57 5.95
N PRO A 12 -7.63 -8.12 6.90
CA PRO A 12 -8.58 -7.04 6.79
C PRO A 12 -7.93 -5.66 6.91
N ILE A 13 -8.61 -4.66 6.41
CA ILE A 13 -8.21 -3.27 6.62
C ILE A 13 -8.50 -2.88 8.08
N HIS A 14 -7.67 -2.02 8.64
CA HIS A 14 -7.80 -1.63 10.05
C HIS A 14 -7.28 -0.19 10.26
N SER A 15 -7.34 0.27 11.52
CA SER A 15 -6.97 1.64 11.87
C SER A 15 -5.53 2.00 11.53
N GLY A 16 -4.62 1.04 11.56
CA GLY A 16 -3.23 1.26 11.14
C GLY A 16 -3.12 1.63 9.67
N HIS A 17 -3.94 1.03 8.82
CA HIS A 17 -3.99 1.39 7.40
C HIS A 17 -4.56 2.80 7.20
N ILE A 18 -5.56 3.19 7.99
CA ILE A 18 -6.12 4.54 7.93
C ILE A 18 -5.06 5.57 8.31
N ALA A 19 -4.31 5.31 9.39
CA ALA A 19 -3.21 6.18 9.81
C ALA A 19 -2.14 6.31 8.72
N TYR A 20 -1.83 5.21 8.06
CA TYR A 20 -0.89 5.16 6.95
C TYR A 20 -1.36 6.07 5.80
N PHE A 21 -2.60 5.91 5.36
CA PHE A 21 -3.15 6.72 4.27
C PHE A 21 -3.23 8.20 4.64
N ARG A 22 -3.66 8.50 5.86
CA ARG A 22 -3.73 9.88 6.33
C ARG A 22 -2.37 10.57 6.29
N SER A 23 -1.35 9.88 6.79
CA SER A 23 0.01 10.41 6.81
C SER A 23 0.59 10.52 5.40
N ALA A 24 0.33 9.52 4.56
CA ALA A 24 0.80 9.53 3.18
C ALA A 24 0.20 10.68 2.39
N LYS A 25 -1.09 10.95 2.57
CA LYS A 25 -1.77 12.06 1.86
C LYS A 25 -1.10 13.40 2.18
N ARG A 26 -0.58 13.56 3.38
CA ARG A 26 0.10 14.80 3.79
C ARG A 26 1.44 15.02 3.10
N LEU A 27 2.00 13.98 2.47
CA LEU A 27 3.29 14.07 1.78
C LEU A 27 3.18 14.68 0.38
N GLY A 28 1.98 14.79 -0.16
CA GLY A 28 1.80 15.27 -1.53
C GLY A 28 0.39 15.75 -1.82
N ASP A 29 0.09 15.84 -3.10
CA ASP A 29 -1.18 16.40 -3.58
C ASP A 29 -2.21 15.31 -3.86
N THR A 30 -1.75 14.15 -4.32
CA THR A 30 -2.62 13.06 -4.75
C THR A 30 -2.11 11.76 -4.14
N LEU A 31 -3.00 10.97 -3.56
CA LEU A 31 -2.68 9.65 -3.01
C LEU A 31 -3.25 8.56 -3.90
N VAL A 32 -2.37 7.70 -4.38
CA VAL A 32 -2.71 6.50 -5.15
C VAL A 32 -2.42 5.29 -4.28
N VAL A 33 -3.38 4.40 -4.14
CA VAL A 33 -3.21 3.17 -3.36
C VAL A 33 -3.32 1.96 -4.29
N GLY A 34 -2.27 1.14 -4.32
CA GLY A 34 -2.28 -0.14 -5.01
C GLY A 34 -2.71 -1.24 -4.07
N VAL A 35 -3.68 -2.05 -4.50
CA VAL A 35 -4.22 -3.16 -3.71
C VAL A 35 -3.65 -4.45 -4.27
N ASN A 36 -3.03 -5.25 -3.42
CA ASN A 36 -2.46 -6.54 -3.82
C ASN A 36 -3.55 -7.52 -4.25
N SER A 37 -3.17 -8.41 -5.16
CA SER A 37 -4.08 -9.43 -5.70
C SER A 37 -4.42 -10.51 -4.67
N ASP A 38 -5.48 -11.27 -4.94
CA ASP A 38 -5.81 -12.47 -4.15
C ASP A 38 -4.70 -13.51 -4.24
N ALA A 39 -4.05 -13.63 -5.41
CA ALA A 39 -2.93 -14.55 -5.58
C ALA A 39 -1.77 -14.21 -4.66
N TRP A 40 -1.45 -12.92 -4.51
CA TRP A 40 -0.41 -12.47 -3.59
C TRP A 40 -0.74 -12.83 -2.14
N LEU A 41 -2.02 -12.62 -1.73
CA LEU A 41 -2.47 -12.98 -0.38
C LEU A 41 -2.42 -14.48 -0.16
N THR A 42 -2.74 -15.27 -1.18
CA THR A 42 -2.67 -16.74 -1.11
C THR A 42 -1.22 -17.19 -0.85
N ARG A 43 -0.26 -16.56 -1.53
CA ARG A 43 1.16 -16.85 -1.27
C ARG A 43 1.59 -16.45 0.14
N LYS A 44 1.03 -15.36 0.68
CA LYS A 44 1.37 -14.83 2.01
C LYS A 44 0.72 -15.61 3.16
N LYS A 45 -0.53 -16.03 3.00
CA LYS A 45 -1.30 -16.55 4.13
C LYS A 45 -2.35 -17.61 3.78
N SER A 46 -2.12 -18.37 2.74
CA SER A 46 -2.95 -19.49 2.25
C SER A 46 -4.20 -19.07 1.51
N LYS A 47 -4.93 -18.05 1.98
CA LYS A 47 -6.13 -17.57 1.30
C LYS A 47 -6.43 -16.14 1.75
N PRO A 48 -7.09 -15.33 0.92
CA PRO A 48 -7.56 -14.02 1.35
C PRO A 48 -8.68 -14.18 2.38
N PHE A 49 -8.71 -13.28 3.35
CA PHE A 49 -9.86 -13.13 4.25
C PHE A 49 -11.00 -12.42 3.51
N MET A 50 -10.67 -11.34 2.78
CA MET A 50 -11.59 -10.65 1.89
C MET A 50 -11.04 -10.71 0.47
N ASN A 51 -11.91 -11.00 -0.51
CA ASN A 51 -11.47 -11.04 -1.90
C ASN A 51 -11.08 -9.64 -2.40
N PHE A 52 -10.45 -9.60 -3.57
CA PHE A 52 -9.93 -8.35 -4.13
C PHE A 52 -11.02 -7.28 -4.28
N ASN A 53 -12.19 -7.65 -4.78
CA ASN A 53 -13.26 -6.66 -5.02
C ASN A 53 -13.73 -6.00 -3.73
N GLU A 54 -13.84 -6.76 -2.64
CA GLU A 54 -14.19 -6.21 -1.33
C GLU A 54 -13.13 -5.21 -0.84
N ARG A 55 -11.87 -5.61 -0.90
CA ARG A 55 -10.77 -4.77 -0.44
C ARG A 55 -10.65 -3.50 -1.28
N PHE A 56 -10.78 -3.64 -2.59
CA PHE A 56 -10.74 -2.51 -3.53
C PHE A 56 -11.84 -1.49 -3.20
N GLU A 57 -13.07 -1.97 -3.01
CA GLU A 57 -14.22 -1.11 -2.70
C GLU A 57 -14.02 -0.34 -1.40
N ILE A 58 -13.52 -1.02 -0.37
CA ILE A 58 -13.30 -0.39 0.94
C ILE A 58 -12.21 0.69 0.84
N VAL A 59 -11.10 0.37 0.21
CA VAL A 59 -9.99 1.33 0.05
C VAL A 59 -10.43 2.54 -0.77
N GLN A 60 -11.19 2.30 -1.83
CA GLN A 60 -11.71 3.37 -2.69
C GLN A 60 -12.59 4.34 -1.90
N SER A 61 -13.26 3.88 -0.87
CA SER A 61 -14.20 4.67 -0.07
C SER A 61 -13.53 5.50 1.03
N ILE A 62 -12.23 5.32 1.25
CA ILE A 62 -11.51 6.05 2.30
C ILE A 62 -11.22 7.47 1.83
N LYS A 63 -11.56 8.44 2.68
CA LYS A 63 -11.52 9.87 2.29
C LYS A 63 -10.13 10.39 1.90
N TYR A 64 -9.06 9.75 2.36
CA TYR A 64 -7.68 10.18 2.05
C TYR A 64 -7.21 9.68 0.70
N VAL A 65 -7.89 8.69 0.12
CA VAL A 65 -7.46 8.01 -1.10
C VAL A 65 -8.09 8.69 -2.32
N ASP A 66 -7.25 9.14 -3.25
CA ASP A 66 -7.71 9.78 -4.48
C ASP A 66 -7.91 8.77 -5.60
N TYR A 67 -7.00 7.80 -5.73
CA TYR A 67 -7.08 6.75 -6.75
C TYR A 67 -6.71 5.41 -6.15
N VAL A 68 -7.37 4.36 -6.62
CA VAL A 68 -7.07 2.99 -6.23
C VAL A 68 -6.74 2.22 -7.52
N MET A 69 -5.74 1.34 -7.45
CA MET A 69 -5.28 0.56 -8.60
C MET A 69 -5.05 -0.89 -8.24
N SER A 70 -5.34 -1.77 -9.21
CA SER A 70 -4.75 -3.10 -9.22
C SER A 70 -3.38 -3.01 -9.89
N PHE A 71 -2.54 -4.00 -9.67
CA PHE A 71 -1.25 -4.08 -10.34
C PHE A 71 -0.75 -5.52 -10.33
N ASN A 72 0.18 -5.81 -11.25
CA ASN A 72 0.82 -7.12 -11.31
C ASN A 72 1.81 -7.22 -10.15
N ASP A 73 1.55 -8.13 -9.22
CA ASP A 73 2.39 -8.38 -8.05
C ASP A 73 2.98 -9.80 -8.04
N ASP A 74 3.14 -10.39 -9.22
CA ASP A 74 3.67 -11.75 -9.35
C ASP A 74 5.09 -11.88 -8.80
N ASP A 75 5.86 -10.79 -8.81
CA ASP A 75 7.23 -10.77 -8.27
C ASP A 75 7.28 -10.41 -6.79
N ASP A 76 6.14 -10.30 -6.12
CA ASP A 76 5.99 -9.94 -4.71
C ASP A 76 6.44 -8.52 -4.38
N SER A 77 6.60 -7.64 -5.38
CA SER A 77 6.97 -6.24 -5.18
C SER A 77 5.91 -5.30 -5.73
N ALA A 78 6.01 -4.02 -5.37
CA ALA A 78 5.17 -2.96 -5.90
C ALA A 78 5.84 -2.20 -7.06
N ILE A 79 6.91 -2.75 -7.64
CA ILE A 79 7.66 -2.07 -8.70
C ILE A 79 6.77 -1.76 -9.90
N LEU A 80 5.91 -2.72 -10.32
CA LEU A 80 5.01 -2.50 -11.45
C LEU A 80 3.91 -1.50 -11.14
N LEU A 81 3.49 -1.38 -9.87
CA LEU A 81 2.59 -0.32 -9.45
C LEU A 81 3.25 1.05 -9.64
N ILE A 82 4.50 1.19 -9.20
CA ILE A 82 5.24 2.43 -9.35
C ILE A 82 5.37 2.79 -10.83
N ASP A 83 5.69 1.81 -11.68
CA ASP A 83 5.80 2.02 -13.14
C ASP A 83 4.48 2.50 -13.72
N ASN A 84 3.36 1.93 -13.31
CA ASN A 84 2.04 2.34 -13.78
C ASN A 84 1.73 3.79 -13.38
N VAL A 85 2.07 4.17 -12.17
CA VAL A 85 1.86 5.54 -11.69
C VAL A 85 2.75 6.53 -12.46
N LYS A 86 4.02 6.18 -12.69
CA LYS A 86 4.93 7.01 -13.46
C LYS A 86 4.41 7.25 -14.88
N LYS A 87 3.80 6.25 -15.49
CA LYS A 87 3.20 6.39 -16.83
C LYS A 87 1.96 7.27 -16.81
N ALA A 88 1.16 7.19 -15.74
CA ALA A 88 -0.06 7.99 -15.61
C ALA A 88 0.24 9.46 -15.32
N TRP A 89 1.31 9.73 -14.58
CA TRP A 89 1.73 11.08 -14.22
C TRP A 89 3.21 11.31 -14.58
N PRO A 90 3.54 11.37 -15.88
CA PRO A 90 4.95 11.36 -16.33
C PRO A 90 5.72 12.64 -16.00
N GLN A 91 5.03 13.74 -15.69
CA GLN A 91 5.65 15.01 -15.40
C GLN A 91 5.68 15.36 -13.92
N ASP A 92 5.13 14.50 -13.07
CA ASP A 92 4.98 14.80 -11.67
C ASP A 92 6.01 14.08 -10.81
N GLU A 93 6.28 14.62 -9.61
CA GLU A 93 7.15 13.98 -8.64
C GLU A 93 6.41 12.77 -8.03
N ILE A 94 7.08 11.64 -7.97
CA ILE A 94 6.52 10.40 -7.43
C ILE A 94 7.19 10.10 -6.08
N ILE A 95 6.37 9.87 -5.07
CA ILE A 95 6.83 9.51 -3.72
C ILE A 95 6.21 8.15 -3.39
N PHE A 96 7.06 7.16 -3.10
CA PHE A 96 6.58 5.86 -2.62
C PHE A 96 6.65 5.85 -1.10
N ALA A 97 5.49 5.76 -0.45
CA ALA A 97 5.38 5.83 1.00
C ALA A 97 5.35 4.42 1.58
N ASN A 98 6.34 4.11 2.42
CA ASN A 98 6.43 2.83 3.12
C ASN A 98 5.97 3.01 4.54
N GLY A 99 5.11 2.11 5.01
CA GLY A 99 4.65 2.10 6.39
C GLY A 99 5.44 1.15 7.25
N GLY A 100 5.17 1.20 8.55
CA GLY A 100 5.71 0.25 9.51
C GLY A 100 7.22 0.29 9.64
N ASP A 101 7.84 -0.87 9.58
CA ASP A 101 9.27 -1.07 9.80
C ASP A 101 10.10 -1.17 8.52
N ARG A 102 9.54 -0.84 7.38
CA ARG A 102 10.29 -0.89 6.11
C ARG A 102 11.34 0.22 6.03
N ASN A 103 12.48 -0.12 5.45
CA ASN A 103 13.59 0.81 5.22
C ASN A 103 14.33 0.41 3.93
N THR A 104 15.43 1.11 3.61
CA THR A 104 16.16 0.86 2.36
C THR A 104 16.76 -0.54 2.27
N SER A 105 17.06 -1.18 3.40
CA SER A 105 17.70 -2.49 3.40
C SER A 105 16.73 -3.65 3.19
N ASN A 106 15.43 -3.44 3.46
CA ASN A 106 14.41 -4.50 3.35
C ASN A 106 13.33 -4.17 2.31
N ASN A 107 13.64 -3.31 1.35
CA ASN A 107 12.65 -2.79 0.41
C ASN A 107 13.16 -2.90 -1.03
N ARG A 108 12.62 -3.86 -1.78
CA ARG A 108 13.00 -4.07 -3.19
C ARG A 108 12.66 -2.88 -4.06
N GLU A 109 11.57 -2.17 -3.75
CA GLU A 109 11.11 -1.00 -4.50
C GLU A 109 12.13 0.14 -4.46
N ALA A 110 13.02 0.15 -3.46
CA ALA A 110 14.06 1.17 -3.35
C ALA A 110 15.04 1.17 -4.53
N GLU A 111 15.06 0.10 -5.32
CA GLU A 111 15.89 0.02 -6.53
C GLU A 111 15.34 0.84 -7.71
N VAL A 112 14.07 1.24 -7.65
CA VAL A 112 13.44 2.00 -8.73
C VAL A 112 13.98 3.43 -8.75
N LYS A 113 14.44 3.87 -9.91
CA LYS A 113 15.00 5.21 -10.08
C LYS A 113 13.91 6.23 -10.39
N GLY A 114 14.17 7.48 -10.05
CA GLY A 114 13.26 8.59 -10.35
C GLY A 114 12.08 8.68 -9.39
N VAL A 115 12.19 8.05 -8.22
CA VAL A 115 11.15 8.03 -7.20
C VAL A 115 11.78 8.38 -5.86
N THR A 116 11.09 9.21 -5.09
CA THR A 116 11.47 9.51 -3.70
C THR A 116 10.81 8.50 -2.78
N PHE A 117 11.53 8.01 -1.79
CA PHE A 117 11.01 7.03 -0.85
C PHE A 117 10.85 7.66 0.53
N ALA A 118 9.67 7.50 1.14
CA ALA A 118 9.38 7.91 2.51
C ALA A 118 9.14 6.65 3.34
N PHE A 119 9.73 6.60 4.55
CA PHE A 119 9.66 5.44 5.43
C PHE A 119 8.97 5.80 6.73
N GLY A 120 8.41 4.80 7.44
CA GLY A 120 7.74 5.00 8.71
C GLY A 120 6.47 5.83 8.61
N VAL A 121 5.84 5.88 7.44
CA VAL A 121 4.64 6.67 7.21
C VAL A 121 3.49 6.06 7.99
N GLY A 122 2.81 6.88 8.79
CA GLY A 122 1.78 6.42 9.70
C GLY A 122 2.31 5.97 11.05
N GLY A 123 3.62 6.13 11.29
CA GLY A 123 4.30 5.74 12.51
C GLY A 123 5.12 4.47 12.34
N SER A 124 6.19 4.34 13.14
CA SER A 124 7.06 3.18 13.10
C SER A 124 6.49 1.99 13.89
N HIS A 125 5.50 2.22 14.75
CA HIS A 125 4.79 1.18 15.49
C HIS A 125 3.46 0.89 14.83
N LYS A 126 3.15 -0.38 14.66
CA LYS A 126 1.83 -0.77 14.16
C LYS A 126 0.78 -0.52 15.24
N MET A 127 -0.25 0.25 14.91
CA MET A 127 -1.41 0.43 15.78
C MET A 127 -2.21 -0.86 15.89
N ASN A 128 -2.14 -1.69 14.85
CA ASN A 128 -2.80 -2.98 14.77
C ASN A 128 -2.17 -3.78 13.63
N SER A 129 -2.55 -5.03 13.48
CA SER A 129 -2.12 -5.82 12.33
C SER A 129 -3.25 -6.74 11.89
N SER A 130 -3.31 -6.98 10.58
CA SER A 130 -4.29 -7.90 9.99
C SER A 130 -4.11 -9.32 10.56
N SER A 131 -2.87 -9.75 10.74
CA SER A 131 -2.57 -11.07 11.29
C SER A 131 -3.08 -11.22 12.71
N GLU A 132 -2.89 -10.21 13.56
CA GLU A 132 -3.36 -10.23 14.93
C GLU A 132 -4.88 -10.19 15.02
N ILE A 133 -5.52 -9.40 14.16
CA ILE A 133 -6.98 -9.34 14.10
C ILE A 133 -7.54 -10.72 13.74
N LEU A 134 -7.00 -11.37 12.72
CA LEU A 134 -7.46 -12.68 12.30
C LEU A 134 -7.19 -13.75 13.37
N LYS A 135 -6.05 -13.66 14.05
CA LYS A 135 -5.70 -14.57 15.13
C LYS A 135 -6.68 -14.45 16.29
N SER A 136 -7.03 -13.22 16.68
CA SER A 136 -8.00 -12.97 17.74
C SER A 136 -9.37 -13.53 17.38
N TRP A 137 -9.77 -13.39 16.15
CA TRP A 137 -11.07 -13.90 15.67
C TRP A 137 -11.12 -15.42 15.73
N ASN A 138 -10.03 -16.09 15.42
CA ASN A 138 -9.96 -17.56 15.40
C ASN A 138 -9.78 -18.21 16.78
N ASN A 139 -9.47 -17.43 17.77
CA ASN A 139 -9.38 -17.90 19.16
C ASN A 139 -10.74 -17.72 19.85
#